data_ad17e5e433fbcb8fb5dcfd931bab9d46
#
_entry.id   ad17e5e433fbcb8fb5dcfd931bab9d46
#
_cell.length_a   1.000
_cell.length_b   1.000
_cell.length_c   1.000
_cell.angle_alpha   90.00
_cell.angle_beta   90.00
_cell.angle_gamma   90.00
#
_symmetry.space_group_name_H-M   'P 1'
#
loop_
_entity.id
_entity.type
_entity.pdbx_description
1 polymer ?
#
loop_
_entity_poly.entity_id
_entity_poly.type
_entity_poly.pdbx_seq_one_letter_code
_entity_poly.pdbx_strand_id
1 'polypeptide(L)'
;MNIGSKLKELREEKNITQEELALILNINRVQYNQYENDYFNIPIKYIINIADYYNVSIDYLLNMSTNKNAECTYNIVDYKLAGERLKKFRKEHKLTQQKLASILNTTHSNIGFYEKGRNLIATPFLYQICHKYHVSADYLLGRIDENSQK
;
A
#
# COMPACT_ATOMS: atom_id res chain seq x y z
N MET A 1 -0.05 10.80 -6.18
CA MET A 1 0.75 10.06 -5.17
C MET A 1 2.21 10.30 -5.47
N ASN A 2 2.92 10.87 -4.55
CA ASN A 2 4.35 11.16 -4.68
C ASN A 2 5.06 10.53 -3.46
N ILE A 3 5.69 9.38 -3.66
CA ILE A 3 6.38 8.65 -2.60
C ILE A 3 7.88 8.47 -2.89
N GLY A 4 8.34 8.90 -4.07
CA GLY A 4 9.73 8.72 -4.48
C GLY A 4 10.71 9.42 -3.54
N SER A 5 10.40 10.64 -3.11
CA SER A 5 11.21 11.36 -2.13
C SER A 5 11.33 10.62 -0.80
N LYS A 6 10.25 9.97 -0.35
CA LYS A 6 10.24 9.14 0.86
C LYS A 6 11.11 7.90 0.72
N LEU A 7 11.07 7.25 -0.43
CA LEU A 7 11.95 6.12 -0.73
C LEU A 7 13.42 6.51 -0.72
N LYS A 8 13.73 7.65 -1.33
CA LYS A 8 15.09 8.20 -1.35
C LYS A 8 15.59 8.53 0.05
N GLU A 9 14.78 9.21 0.86
CA GLU A 9 15.09 9.53 2.25
C GLU A 9 15.44 8.27 3.06
N LEU A 10 14.58 7.24 3.01
CA LEU A 10 14.80 5.98 3.71
C LEU A 10 16.06 5.24 3.24
N ARG A 11 16.33 5.28 1.94
CA ARG A 11 17.53 4.67 1.36
C ARG A 11 18.80 5.37 1.84
N GLU A 12 18.80 6.70 1.79
CA GLU A 12 19.93 7.53 2.23
C GLU A 12 20.19 7.42 3.73
N GLU A 13 19.15 7.34 4.55
CA GLU A 13 19.27 7.08 6.00
C GLU A 13 20.01 5.77 6.31
N LYS A 14 19.83 4.74 5.48
CA LYS A 14 20.54 3.44 5.61
C LYS A 14 21.87 3.39 4.87
N ASN A 15 22.27 4.46 4.19
CA ASN A 15 23.49 4.54 3.39
C ASN A 15 23.60 3.41 2.35
N ILE A 16 22.50 3.04 1.72
CA ILE A 16 22.49 2.05 0.64
C ILE A 16 22.22 2.69 -0.72
N THR A 17 22.74 2.06 -1.77
CA THR A 17 22.58 2.52 -3.15
C THR A 17 21.24 2.09 -3.73
N GLN A 18 20.83 2.72 -4.84
CA GLN A 18 19.66 2.28 -5.61
C GLN A 18 19.80 0.83 -6.09
N GLU A 19 21.01 0.41 -6.44
CA GLU A 19 21.29 -0.96 -6.89
C GLU A 19 21.11 -1.98 -5.77
N GLU A 20 21.62 -1.69 -4.57
CA GLU A 20 21.44 -2.56 -3.40
C GLU A 20 19.97 -2.72 -3.04
N LEU A 21 19.18 -1.63 -3.02
CA LEU A 21 17.75 -1.74 -2.73
C LEU A 21 17.00 -2.45 -3.86
N ALA A 22 17.38 -2.23 -5.10
CA ALA A 22 16.81 -2.97 -6.24
C ALA A 22 17.03 -4.49 -6.11
N LEU A 23 18.23 -4.91 -5.69
CA LEU A 23 18.54 -6.31 -5.43
C LEU A 23 17.65 -6.89 -4.31
N ILE A 24 17.48 -6.14 -3.21
CA ILE A 24 16.58 -6.54 -2.11
C ILE A 24 15.15 -6.75 -2.60
N LEU A 25 14.68 -5.91 -3.51
CA LEU A 25 13.34 -6.00 -4.09
C LEU A 25 13.25 -7.02 -5.26
N ASN A 26 14.37 -7.61 -5.65
CA ASN A 26 14.47 -8.49 -6.82
C ASN A 26 13.97 -7.82 -8.12
N ILE A 27 14.41 -6.58 -8.34
CA ILE A 27 14.19 -5.80 -9.57
C ILE A 27 15.52 -5.23 -10.06
N ASN A 28 15.54 -4.67 -11.27
CA ASN A 28 16.72 -3.99 -11.76
C ASN A 28 16.78 -2.52 -11.25
N ARG A 29 17.99 -1.95 -11.24
CA ARG A 29 18.25 -0.56 -10.80
C ARG A 29 17.42 0.46 -11.58
N VAL A 30 17.26 0.28 -12.89
CA VAL A 30 16.47 1.21 -13.73
C VAL A 30 15.01 1.28 -13.27
N GLN A 31 14.41 0.13 -13.00
CA GLN A 31 13.05 0.06 -12.49
C GLN A 31 12.92 0.72 -11.12
N TYR A 32 13.87 0.47 -10.20
CA TYR A 32 13.86 1.14 -8.90
C TYR A 32 14.03 2.67 -9.03
N ASN A 33 14.94 3.13 -9.90
CA ASN A 33 15.13 4.55 -10.17
C ASN A 33 13.81 5.21 -10.66
N GLN A 34 13.06 4.52 -11.52
CA GLN A 34 11.76 5.01 -12.00
C GLN A 34 10.74 5.17 -10.85
N TYR A 35 10.77 4.28 -9.86
CA TYR A 35 9.93 4.41 -8.66
C TYR A 35 10.38 5.57 -7.77
N GLU A 36 11.67 5.73 -7.54
CA GLU A 36 12.22 6.82 -6.72
C GLU A 36 11.99 8.21 -7.35
N ASN A 37 11.80 8.28 -8.66
CA ASN A 37 11.45 9.50 -9.40
C ASN A 37 9.95 9.65 -9.71
N ASP A 38 9.11 8.82 -9.16
CA ASP A 38 7.64 8.82 -9.37
C ASP A 38 7.19 8.72 -10.84
N TYR A 39 8.01 8.12 -11.72
CA TYR A 39 7.64 7.91 -13.11
C TYR A 39 6.56 6.83 -13.28
N PHE A 40 6.51 5.85 -12.39
CA PHE A 40 5.54 4.77 -12.39
C PHE A 40 5.03 4.48 -10.99
N ASN A 41 3.78 4.04 -10.91
CA ASN A 41 3.21 3.54 -9.65
C ASN A 41 3.93 2.25 -9.22
N ILE A 42 4.29 2.19 -7.95
CA ILE A 42 4.94 1.02 -7.36
C ILE A 42 3.87 -0.05 -7.11
N PRO A 43 4.02 -1.27 -7.64
CA PRO A 43 3.13 -2.38 -7.31
C PRO A 43 3.07 -2.63 -5.80
N ILE A 44 1.88 -2.98 -5.30
CA ILE A 44 1.63 -3.16 -3.86
C ILE A 44 2.60 -4.13 -3.18
N LYS A 45 3.02 -5.18 -3.88
CA LYS A 45 4.01 -6.15 -3.36
C LYS A 45 5.34 -5.50 -2.99
N TYR A 46 5.79 -4.52 -3.77
CA TYR A 46 7.05 -3.81 -3.48
C TYR A 46 6.87 -2.78 -2.37
N ILE A 47 5.71 -2.14 -2.28
CA ILE A 47 5.36 -1.27 -1.15
C ILE A 47 5.44 -2.07 0.16
N ILE A 48 4.86 -3.26 0.20
CA ILE A 48 4.90 -4.15 1.36
C ILE A 48 6.34 -4.54 1.68
N ASN A 49 7.11 -4.98 0.68
CA ASN A 49 8.51 -5.39 0.87
C ASN A 49 9.39 -4.24 1.38
N ILE A 50 9.18 -3.03 0.87
CA ILE A 50 9.89 -1.83 1.33
C ILE A 50 9.51 -1.50 2.78
N ALA A 51 8.23 -1.54 3.11
CA ALA A 51 7.74 -1.32 4.47
C ALA A 51 8.35 -2.31 5.46
N ASP A 52 8.40 -3.58 5.10
CA ASP A 52 9.01 -4.63 5.94
C ASP A 52 10.52 -4.46 6.08
N TYR A 53 11.21 -4.18 4.98
CA TYR A 53 12.66 -3.99 4.98
C TYR A 53 13.10 -2.82 5.89
N TYR A 54 12.39 -1.69 5.81
CA TYR A 54 12.68 -0.52 6.64
C TYR A 54 12.00 -0.54 8.00
N ASN A 55 11.14 -1.53 8.27
CA ASN A 55 10.30 -1.60 9.47
C ASN A 55 9.48 -0.31 9.68
N VAL A 56 8.82 0.13 8.63
CA VAL A 56 7.96 1.32 8.62
C VAL A 56 6.53 0.95 8.23
N SER A 57 5.57 1.79 8.61
CA SER A 57 4.19 1.61 8.18
C SER A 57 4.00 1.96 6.70
N ILE A 58 3.04 1.31 6.05
CA ILE A 58 2.65 1.67 4.68
C ILE A 58 2.00 3.06 4.67
N ASP A 59 1.25 3.39 5.71
CA ASP A 59 0.69 4.75 5.87
C ASP A 59 1.79 5.83 5.88
N TYR A 60 2.94 5.56 6.51
CA TYR A 60 4.10 6.45 6.46
C TYR A 60 4.70 6.53 5.05
N LEU A 61 4.88 5.39 4.37
CA LEU A 61 5.40 5.37 2.99
C LEU A 61 4.51 6.15 2.02
N LEU A 62 3.20 6.08 2.22
CA LEU A 62 2.22 6.78 1.38
C LEU A 62 2.00 8.25 1.78
N ASN A 63 2.82 8.80 2.68
CA ASN A 63 2.69 10.17 3.22
C ASN A 63 1.34 10.47 3.89
N MET A 64 0.70 9.44 4.45
CA MET A 64 -0.58 9.58 5.16
C MET A 64 -0.42 9.61 6.68
N SER A 65 0.77 9.30 7.19
CA SER A 65 1.11 9.36 8.61
C SER A 65 2.52 9.90 8.81
N THR A 66 2.73 10.62 9.89
CA THR A 66 4.08 11.03 10.34
C THR A 66 4.72 9.97 11.24
N ASN A 67 3.93 9.02 11.73
CA ASN A 67 4.44 7.92 12.53
C ASN A 67 5.14 6.90 11.63
N LYS A 68 6.47 6.86 11.76
CA LYS A 68 7.34 5.96 11.00
C LYS A 68 7.18 4.50 11.42
N ASN A 69 6.92 4.25 12.71
CA ASN A 69 6.92 2.90 13.26
C ASN A 69 5.73 2.08 12.77
N ALA A 70 6.04 0.92 12.22
CA ALA A 70 5.05 -0.08 11.94
C ALA A 70 4.80 -0.90 13.22
N GLU A 71 3.71 -0.64 13.91
CA GLU A 71 3.18 -1.59 14.90
C GLU A 71 2.52 -2.78 14.19
N CYS A 72 3.27 -3.38 13.24
CA CYS A 72 2.75 -4.49 12.47
C CYS A 72 2.66 -5.73 13.34
N THR A 73 1.46 -6.21 13.54
CA THR A 73 1.17 -7.45 14.27
C THR A 73 1.49 -8.68 13.41
N TYR A 74 1.52 -8.51 12.09
CA TYR A 74 1.69 -9.59 11.11
C TYR A 74 2.71 -9.23 10.04
N ASN A 75 3.71 -10.11 9.85
CA ASN A 75 4.77 -9.96 8.84
C ASN A 75 4.35 -10.44 7.44
N ILE A 76 3.29 -11.23 7.35
CA ILE A 76 2.77 -11.78 6.09
C ILE A 76 1.38 -11.22 5.85
N VAL A 77 1.18 -10.64 4.66
CA VAL A 77 -0.14 -10.12 4.27
C VAL A 77 -1.05 -11.28 3.89
N ASP A 78 -2.14 -11.43 4.63
CA ASP A 78 -3.22 -12.37 4.32
C ASP A 78 -4.17 -11.73 3.31
N TYR A 79 -4.18 -12.24 2.09
CA TYR A 79 -5.01 -11.74 0.98
C TYR A 79 -6.51 -11.85 1.28
N LYS A 80 -6.91 -12.91 1.97
CA LYS A 80 -8.31 -13.12 2.36
C LYS A 80 -8.75 -12.08 3.38
N LEU A 81 -7.95 -11.86 4.41
CA LEU A 81 -8.20 -10.84 5.43
C LEU A 81 -8.26 -9.44 4.82
N ALA A 82 -7.32 -9.11 3.93
CA ALA A 82 -7.31 -7.83 3.22
C ALA A 82 -8.61 -7.65 2.39
N GLY A 83 -9.05 -8.69 1.70
CA GLY A 83 -10.31 -8.68 0.95
C GLY A 83 -11.54 -8.50 1.83
N GLU A 84 -11.60 -9.18 2.96
CA GLU A 84 -12.69 -9.05 3.95
C GLU A 84 -12.75 -7.63 4.54
N ARG A 85 -11.60 -7.03 4.83
CA ARG A 85 -11.52 -5.65 5.33
C ARG A 85 -11.94 -4.62 4.29
N LEU A 86 -11.55 -4.80 3.04
CA LEU A 86 -12.02 -3.94 1.94
C LEU A 86 -13.54 -4.03 1.78
N LYS A 87 -14.11 -5.23 1.84
CA LYS A 87 -15.56 -5.45 1.78
C LYS A 87 -16.27 -4.81 2.96
N LYS A 88 -15.75 -4.96 4.17
CA LYS A 88 -16.27 -4.32 5.39
C LYS A 88 -16.25 -2.79 5.25
N PHE A 89 -15.11 -2.22 4.87
CA PHE A 89 -14.95 -0.79 4.58
C PHE A 89 -16.03 -0.28 3.61
N ARG A 90 -16.18 -0.98 2.47
CA ARG A 90 -17.15 -0.61 1.44
C ARG A 90 -18.59 -0.61 1.99
N LYS A 91 -18.97 -1.63 2.75
CA LYS A 91 -20.31 -1.73 3.34
C LYS A 91 -20.57 -0.66 4.40
N GLU A 92 -19.60 -0.37 5.25
CA GLU A 92 -19.68 0.71 6.25
C GLU A 92 -19.92 2.08 5.62
N HIS A 93 -19.35 2.31 4.44
CA HIS A 93 -19.57 3.53 3.66
C HIS A 93 -20.78 3.46 2.72
N LYS A 94 -21.62 2.43 2.85
CA LYS A 94 -22.84 2.22 2.04
C LYS A 94 -22.59 2.25 0.53
N LEU A 95 -21.42 1.76 0.10
CA LEU A 95 -21.04 1.68 -1.30
C LEU A 95 -21.36 0.29 -1.86
N THR A 96 -21.91 0.25 -3.07
CA THR A 96 -21.95 -0.99 -3.86
C THR A 96 -20.57 -1.24 -4.48
N GLN A 97 -20.28 -2.47 -4.91
CA GLN A 97 -19.06 -2.77 -5.65
C GLN A 97 -18.95 -1.90 -6.91
N GLN A 98 -20.08 -1.67 -7.61
CA GLN A 98 -20.13 -0.82 -8.79
C GLN A 98 -19.80 0.65 -8.48
N LYS A 99 -20.31 1.20 -7.37
CA LYS A 99 -19.99 2.55 -6.93
C LYS A 99 -18.52 2.71 -6.56
N LEU A 100 -17.97 1.74 -5.81
CA LEU A 100 -16.54 1.77 -5.46
C LEU A 100 -15.67 1.68 -6.72
N ALA A 101 -16.03 0.80 -7.66
CA ALA A 101 -15.35 0.70 -8.95
C ALA A 101 -15.36 2.01 -9.73
N SER A 102 -16.49 2.71 -9.75
CA SER A 102 -16.60 4.02 -10.41
C SER A 102 -15.73 5.09 -9.74
N ILE A 103 -15.68 5.12 -8.40
CA ILE A 103 -14.83 6.05 -7.62
C ILE A 103 -13.35 5.83 -7.95
N LEU A 104 -12.94 4.57 -8.07
CA LEU A 104 -11.54 4.20 -8.33
C LEU A 104 -11.19 4.16 -9.83
N ASN A 105 -12.15 4.42 -10.69
CA ASN A 105 -12.00 4.29 -12.15
C ASN A 105 -11.49 2.91 -12.57
N THR A 106 -12.12 1.87 -12.04
CA THR A 106 -11.84 0.47 -12.31
C THR A 106 -13.12 -0.31 -12.61
N THR A 107 -13.04 -1.62 -12.74
CA THR A 107 -14.18 -2.48 -13.02
C THR A 107 -14.79 -3.08 -11.77
N HIS A 108 -16.08 -3.36 -11.80
CA HIS A 108 -16.79 -4.13 -10.77
C HIS A 108 -16.09 -5.47 -10.49
N SER A 109 -15.63 -6.16 -11.53
CA SER A 109 -14.92 -7.44 -11.41
C SER A 109 -13.62 -7.32 -10.62
N ASN A 110 -12.86 -6.24 -10.79
CA ASN A 110 -11.63 -6.01 -10.02
C ASN A 110 -11.94 -5.84 -8.52
N ILE A 111 -12.97 -5.09 -8.18
CA ILE A 111 -13.39 -4.96 -6.78
C ILE A 111 -13.76 -6.34 -6.21
N GLY A 112 -14.51 -7.15 -6.97
CA GLY A 112 -14.84 -8.51 -6.58
C GLY A 112 -13.61 -9.40 -6.35
N PHE A 113 -12.58 -9.30 -7.20
CA PHE A 113 -11.34 -10.06 -7.03
C PHE A 113 -10.56 -9.63 -5.78
N TYR A 114 -10.50 -8.34 -5.50
CA TYR A 114 -9.88 -7.82 -4.26
C TYR A 114 -10.63 -8.33 -3.02
N GLU A 115 -11.95 -8.23 -3.00
CA GLU A 115 -12.78 -8.66 -1.85
C GLU A 115 -12.73 -10.18 -1.61
N LYS A 116 -12.51 -10.98 -2.66
CA LYS A 116 -12.34 -12.44 -2.55
C LYS A 116 -10.90 -12.85 -2.19
N GLY A 117 -9.98 -11.91 -2.08
CA GLY A 117 -8.58 -12.19 -1.79
C GLY A 117 -7.82 -12.86 -2.94
N ARG A 118 -8.29 -12.74 -4.17
CA ARG A 118 -7.56 -13.25 -5.35
C ARG A 118 -6.37 -12.39 -5.69
N ASN A 119 -6.50 -11.08 -5.52
CA ASN A 119 -5.44 -10.09 -5.69
C ASN A 119 -5.49 -9.11 -4.52
N LEU A 120 -4.35 -8.52 -4.16
CA LEU A 120 -4.33 -7.32 -3.32
C LEU A 120 -4.74 -6.11 -4.14
N ILE A 121 -5.38 -5.15 -3.49
CA ILE A 121 -5.75 -3.88 -4.10
C ILE A 121 -4.52 -3.16 -4.64
N ALA A 122 -4.61 -2.64 -5.87
CA ALA A 122 -3.51 -1.91 -6.49
C ALA A 122 -3.17 -0.63 -5.71
N THR A 123 -1.89 -0.30 -5.66
CA THR A 123 -1.37 0.84 -4.86
C THR A 123 -2.11 2.15 -5.11
N PRO A 124 -2.41 2.58 -6.37
CA PRO A 124 -3.15 3.82 -6.60
C PRO A 124 -4.55 3.82 -6.00
N PHE A 125 -5.24 2.68 -6.03
CA PHE A 125 -6.59 2.54 -5.49
C PHE A 125 -6.57 2.52 -3.97
N LEU A 126 -5.61 1.82 -3.38
CA LEU A 126 -5.39 1.82 -1.93
C LEU A 126 -5.14 3.25 -1.44
N TYR A 127 -4.21 3.96 -2.07
CA TYR A 127 -3.91 5.35 -1.75
C TYR A 127 -5.17 6.24 -1.82
N GLN A 128 -5.94 6.12 -2.91
CA GLN A 128 -7.14 6.92 -3.11
C GLN A 128 -8.21 6.67 -2.04
N ILE A 129 -8.44 5.41 -1.66
CA ILE A 129 -9.35 5.05 -0.57
C ILE A 129 -8.87 5.63 0.75
N CYS A 130 -7.62 5.37 1.11
CA CYS A 130 -7.06 5.77 2.39
C CYS A 130 -7.05 7.29 2.55
N HIS A 131 -6.65 8.01 1.52
CA HIS A 131 -6.62 9.47 1.51
C HIS A 131 -8.03 10.09 1.60
N LYS A 132 -9.00 9.55 0.83
CA LYS A 132 -10.36 10.09 0.78
C LYS A 132 -11.17 9.80 2.04
N TYR A 133 -11.01 8.61 2.61
CA TYR A 133 -11.86 8.13 3.71
C TYR A 133 -11.13 8.06 5.05
N HIS A 134 -9.88 8.49 5.11
CA HIS A 134 -9.06 8.48 6.33
C HIS A 134 -9.00 7.11 7.01
N VAL A 135 -8.79 6.07 6.22
CA VAL A 135 -8.60 4.69 6.68
C VAL A 135 -7.14 4.27 6.50
N SER A 136 -6.60 3.54 7.46
CA SER A 136 -5.22 3.07 7.41
C SER A 136 -5.00 2.03 6.29
N ALA A 137 -3.94 2.22 5.49
CA ALA A 137 -3.49 1.25 4.50
C ALA A 137 -3.00 -0.05 5.17
N ASP A 138 -2.25 0.07 6.27
CA ASP A 138 -1.79 -1.08 7.04
C ASP A 138 -2.98 -1.89 7.60
N TYR A 139 -4.04 -1.22 8.05
CA TYR A 139 -5.27 -1.89 8.47
C TYR A 139 -5.96 -2.61 7.32
N LEU A 140 -6.19 -1.94 6.19
CA LEU A 140 -6.86 -2.56 5.03
C LEU A 140 -6.08 -3.76 4.48
N LEU A 141 -4.75 -3.73 4.56
CA LEU A 141 -3.90 -4.85 4.14
C LEU A 141 -3.74 -5.94 5.21
N GLY A 142 -4.37 -5.81 6.37
CA GLY A 142 -4.31 -6.81 7.42
C GLY A 142 -3.00 -6.83 8.22
N ARG A 143 -2.21 -5.76 8.18
CA ARG A 143 -0.92 -5.66 8.88
C ARG A 143 -1.06 -5.26 10.35
N ILE A 144 -2.11 -4.55 10.68
CA ILE A 144 -2.49 -4.15 12.05
C ILE A 144 -3.95 -4.51 12.30
N ASP A 145 -4.33 -4.67 13.58
CA ASP A 145 -5.69 -5.11 13.96
C ASP A 145 -6.70 -3.98 13.99
N GLU A 146 -6.29 -2.76 14.33
CA GLU A 146 -7.16 -1.61 14.46
C GLU A 146 -6.84 -0.51 13.44
N ASN A 147 -7.87 0.18 13.00
CA ASN A 147 -7.70 1.37 12.17
C ASN A 147 -7.17 2.54 13.01
N SER A 148 -5.89 2.83 12.89
CA SER A 148 -5.19 3.85 13.68
C SER A 148 -5.36 5.28 13.14
N GLN A 149 -5.95 5.44 11.98
CA GLN A 149 -6.29 6.77 11.45
C GLN A 149 -7.65 7.22 12.01
N LYS A 150 -7.60 7.96 13.07
CA LYS A 150 -8.76 8.67 13.62
C LYS A 150 -8.62 10.16 13.38
#